data_fef3e7e59be13ed42765088b7cf74131
#
_entry.id   fef3e7e59be13ed42765088b7cf74131
#
_cell.length_a   1.000
_cell.length_b   1.000
_cell.length_c   1.000
_cell.angle_alpha   90.00
_cell.angle_beta   90.00
_cell.angle_gamma   90.00
#
_symmetry.space_group_name_H-M   'P 1'
#
loop_
_entity.id
_entity.type
_entity.pdbx_description
1 polymer ?
#
loop_
_entity_poly.entity_id
_entity_poly.type
_entity_poly.pdbx_seq_one_letter_code
_entity_poly.pdbx_strand_id
1 'polypeptide(L)'
;LMKKYLVIIAYFSLLILTTSLAFMPIDRFEITDAFSLTFKSADLSGSFKKMEGTIDFNEQNLATSKFNLSIDISTIKTGNGMRDKKAQTEEWFSAKKYPNIKFVSKTVEKEGDLYKITGDLTVKGISKVYVIKAKKSGSGNAISFSGTINVNRMDFKIGKKSDIVPDIMK
;
A
#
# COMPACT_ATOMS: atom_id res chain seq x y z
N LEU A 1 80.16 -7.51 -31.64
CA LEU A 1 78.91 -6.75 -31.88
C LEU A 1 77.77 -7.41 -31.09
N MET A 2 77.53 -6.88 -29.88
CA MET A 2 76.39 -7.35 -29.04
C MET A 2 75.19 -6.42 -29.26
N LYS A 3 74.08 -6.93 -29.84
CA LYS A 3 72.86 -6.25 -29.96
C LYS A 3 72.15 -6.34 -28.62
N LYS A 4 71.95 -5.20 -27.94
CA LYS A 4 71.09 -5.10 -26.77
C LYS A 4 69.62 -5.06 -27.21
N TYR A 5 68.87 -6.11 -26.85
CA TYR A 5 67.44 -6.12 -27.02
C TYR A 5 66.78 -5.41 -25.79
N LEU A 6 66.13 -4.27 -26.04
CA LEU A 6 65.34 -3.56 -25.06
C LEU A 6 63.95 -4.24 -25.00
N VAL A 7 63.68 -4.93 -23.91
CA VAL A 7 62.36 -5.49 -23.67
C VAL A 7 61.52 -4.43 -22.99
N ILE A 8 60.58 -3.83 -23.73
CA ILE A 8 59.54 -2.94 -23.17
C ILE A 8 58.43 -3.83 -22.63
N ILE A 9 58.40 -3.98 -21.30
CA ILE A 9 57.26 -4.61 -20.62
C ILE A 9 56.20 -3.52 -20.47
N ALA A 10 55.18 -3.55 -21.36
CA ALA A 10 54.00 -2.74 -21.21
C ALA A 10 53.13 -3.35 -20.10
N TYR A 11 53.11 -2.74 -18.92
CA TYR A 11 52.13 -3.06 -17.87
C TYR A 11 50.78 -2.51 -18.31
N PHE A 12 49.93 -3.42 -18.83
CA PHE A 12 48.52 -3.14 -19.05
C PHE A 12 47.81 -3.28 -17.71
N SER A 13 47.76 -2.18 -16.94
CA SER A 13 46.95 -2.12 -15.73
C SER A 13 45.47 -2.07 -16.13
N LEU A 14 44.85 -3.25 -16.18
CA LEU A 14 43.40 -3.38 -16.35
C LEU A 14 42.73 -2.87 -15.06
N LEU A 15 42.33 -1.59 -15.06
CA LEU A 15 41.52 -0.98 -14.00
C LEU A 15 40.14 -1.59 -14.08
N ILE A 16 39.90 -2.69 -13.34
CA ILE A 16 38.57 -3.26 -13.16
C ILE A 16 37.82 -2.31 -12.22
N LEU A 17 37.04 -1.39 -12.82
CA LEU A 17 36.08 -0.59 -12.12
C LEU A 17 34.92 -1.50 -11.66
N THR A 18 35.08 -2.13 -10.50
CA THR A 18 33.98 -2.84 -9.84
C THR A 18 32.97 -1.81 -9.37
N THR A 19 31.95 -1.53 -10.18
CA THR A 19 30.76 -0.84 -9.69
C THR A 19 30.08 -1.78 -8.71
N SER A 20 30.38 -1.63 -7.43
CA SER A 20 29.59 -2.25 -6.38
C SER A 20 28.18 -1.63 -6.47
N LEU A 21 27.23 -2.35 -7.03
CA LEU A 21 25.81 -2.05 -6.86
C LEU A 21 25.55 -2.16 -5.36
N ALA A 22 25.55 -1.02 -4.67
CA ALA A 22 25.16 -0.96 -3.28
C ALA A 22 23.72 -1.46 -3.21
N PHE A 23 23.54 -2.66 -2.67
CA PHE A 23 22.22 -3.21 -2.38
C PHE A 23 21.69 -2.37 -1.21
N MET A 24 20.86 -1.36 -1.51
CA MET A 24 20.23 -0.57 -0.46
C MET A 24 19.16 -1.44 0.19
N PRO A 25 19.24 -1.66 1.51
CA PRO A 25 18.24 -2.46 2.20
C PRO A 25 16.86 -1.83 2.03
N ILE A 26 15.87 -2.67 1.78
CA ILE A 26 14.46 -2.28 1.80
C ILE A 26 13.99 -2.51 3.22
N ASP A 27 13.55 -1.46 3.90
CA ASP A 27 12.97 -1.61 5.22
C ASP A 27 11.56 -2.20 5.08
N ARG A 28 11.36 -3.34 5.74
CA ARG A 28 10.07 -4.01 5.82
C ARG A 28 9.41 -3.70 7.14
N PHE A 29 8.18 -3.19 7.07
CA PHE A 29 7.35 -2.87 8.22
C PHE A 29 6.08 -3.73 8.20
N GLU A 30 5.68 -4.19 9.36
CA GLU A 30 4.39 -4.86 9.55
C GLU A 30 3.39 -3.88 10.16
N ILE A 31 2.11 -4.08 9.87
CA ILE A 31 1.04 -3.29 10.47
C ILE A 31 0.91 -3.68 11.94
N THR A 32 0.95 -2.69 12.82
CA THR A 32 0.77 -2.87 14.26
C THR A 32 -0.68 -2.58 14.67
N ASP A 33 -1.06 -2.93 15.89
CA ASP A 33 -2.38 -2.63 16.46
C ASP A 33 -2.66 -1.13 16.63
N ALA A 34 -1.64 -0.27 16.47
CA ALA A 34 -1.77 1.19 16.53
C ALA A 34 -2.38 1.82 15.26
N PHE A 35 -2.79 1.03 14.26
CA PHE A 35 -3.43 1.56 13.06
C PHE A 35 -4.82 2.16 13.37
N SER A 36 -5.24 3.11 12.53
CA SER A 36 -6.59 3.65 12.55
C SER A 36 -7.15 3.64 11.13
N LEU A 37 -8.22 2.90 10.91
CA LEU A 37 -8.92 2.86 9.63
C LEU A 37 -10.40 3.18 9.85
N THR A 38 -10.80 4.34 9.38
CA THR A 38 -12.18 4.84 9.48
C THR A 38 -12.77 5.05 8.10
N PHE A 39 -14.07 4.99 8.01
CA PHE A 39 -14.81 5.39 6.82
C PHE A 39 -15.95 6.32 7.21
N LYS A 40 -16.30 7.22 6.31
CA LYS A 40 -17.38 8.20 6.50
C LYS A 40 -18.10 8.47 5.19
N SER A 41 -19.41 8.60 5.27
CA SER A 41 -20.25 9.22 4.26
C SER A 41 -21.19 10.22 4.96
N ALA A 42 -22.18 10.80 4.27
CA ALA A 42 -23.01 11.87 4.87
C ALA A 42 -23.58 11.45 6.26
N ASP A 43 -24.24 10.29 6.32
CA ASP A 43 -24.96 9.85 7.53
C ASP A 43 -24.44 8.52 8.11
N LEU A 44 -23.33 8.02 7.57
CA LEU A 44 -22.75 6.75 7.99
C LEU A 44 -21.26 6.92 8.24
N SER A 45 -20.82 6.51 9.42
CA SER A 45 -19.41 6.42 9.76
C SER A 45 -19.12 5.11 10.47
N GLY A 46 -17.87 4.70 10.44
CA GLY A 46 -17.42 3.50 11.13
C GLY A 46 -15.92 3.31 11.02
N SER A 47 -15.49 2.15 11.51
CA SER A 47 -14.07 1.76 11.47
C SER A 47 -13.95 0.27 11.25
N PHE A 48 -12.77 -0.16 10.82
CA PHE A 48 -12.34 -1.55 10.89
C PHE A 48 -11.33 -1.70 12.02
N LYS A 49 -11.39 -2.81 12.74
CA LYS A 49 -10.58 -3.04 13.94
C LYS A 49 -9.43 -4.02 13.72
N LYS A 50 -9.34 -4.62 12.53
CA LYS A 50 -8.24 -5.50 12.16
C LYS A 50 -7.76 -5.21 10.75
N MET A 51 -6.49 -4.91 10.64
CA MET A 51 -5.75 -4.75 9.40
C MET A 51 -4.39 -5.43 9.56
N GLU A 52 -4.01 -6.20 8.58
CA GLU A 52 -2.73 -6.91 8.52
C GLU A 52 -2.03 -6.55 7.21
N GLY A 53 -0.75 -6.81 7.16
CA GLY A 53 0.00 -6.65 5.93
C GLY A 53 1.40 -6.13 6.16
N THR A 54 2.08 -5.86 5.05
CA THR A 54 3.45 -5.37 5.02
C THR A 54 3.57 -4.11 4.20
N ILE A 55 4.48 -3.26 4.61
CA ILE A 55 4.94 -2.10 3.86
C ILE A 55 6.45 -2.26 3.69
N ASP A 56 6.89 -2.58 2.48
CA ASP A 56 8.28 -2.47 2.09
C ASP A 56 8.49 -1.02 1.62
N PHE A 57 9.35 -0.27 2.28
CA PHE A 57 9.53 1.14 1.96
C PHE A 57 11.00 1.51 1.86
N ASN A 58 11.36 2.13 0.74
CA ASN A 58 12.69 2.70 0.53
C ASN A 58 12.54 4.11 -0.02
N GLU A 59 12.82 5.10 0.82
CA GLU A 59 12.66 6.52 0.48
C GLU A 59 13.63 6.97 -0.63
N GLN A 60 14.78 6.31 -0.75
CA GLN A 60 15.80 6.60 -1.76
C GLN A 60 15.52 5.91 -3.10
N ASN A 61 14.71 4.84 -3.08
CA ASN A 61 14.29 4.13 -4.28
C ASN A 61 12.85 3.67 -4.18
N LEU A 62 11.91 4.60 -4.42
CA LEU A 62 10.47 4.35 -4.30
C LEU A 62 9.96 3.26 -5.26
N ALA A 63 10.68 2.99 -6.35
CA ALA A 63 10.31 1.92 -7.29
C ALA A 63 10.32 0.52 -6.65
N THR A 64 11.08 0.34 -5.57
CA THR A 64 11.12 -0.91 -4.80
C THR A 64 10.09 -0.97 -3.67
N SER A 65 9.44 0.16 -3.37
CA SER A 65 8.46 0.24 -2.28
C SER A 65 7.16 -0.47 -2.64
N LYS A 66 6.60 -1.20 -1.67
CA LYS A 66 5.38 -2.01 -1.82
C LYS A 66 4.48 -1.89 -0.61
N PHE A 67 3.18 -1.74 -0.85
CA PHE A 67 2.13 -1.80 0.16
C PHE A 67 1.26 -3.00 -0.13
N ASN A 68 1.16 -3.92 0.81
CA ASN A 68 0.28 -5.09 0.73
C ASN A 68 -0.54 -5.15 2.01
N LEU A 69 -1.78 -4.69 1.93
CA LEU A 69 -2.66 -4.48 3.08
C LEU A 69 -3.92 -5.34 2.94
N SER A 70 -4.38 -5.88 4.06
CA SER A 70 -5.57 -6.73 4.17
C SER A 70 -6.40 -6.32 5.38
N ILE A 71 -7.66 -5.94 5.17
CA ILE A 71 -8.59 -5.47 6.19
C ILE A 71 -9.65 -6.53 6.41
N ASP A 72 -9.80 -7.01 7.63
CA ASP A 72 -10.81 -8.00 8.00
C ASP A 72 -12.20 -7.35 8.11
N ILE A 73 -13.10 -7.71 7.20
CA ILE A 73 -14.46 -7.17 7.11
C ILE A 73 -15.29 -7.53 8.35
N SER A 74 -15.04 -8.66 9.01
CA SER A 74 -15.77 -9.07 10.19
C SER A 74 -15.60 -8.10 11.37
N THR A 75 -14.56 -7.27 11.33
CA THR A 75 -14.21 -6.30 12.37
C THR A 75 -14.84 -4.93 12.17
N ILE A 76 -15.74 -4.78 11.19
CA ILE A 76 -16.45 -3.52 10.94
C ILE A 76 -17.25 -3.08 12.17
N LYS A 77 -17.15 -1.79 12.50
CA LYS A 77 -17.87 -1.13 13.60
C LYS A 77 -18.49 0.18 13.12
N THR A 78 -19.80 0.23 13.11
CA THR A 78 -20.60 1.41 12.73
C THR A 78 -21.25 2.07 13.95
N GLY A 79 -20.97 1.58 15.16
CA GLY A 79 -21.69 1.98 16.37
C GLY A 79 -23.06 1.33 16.53
N ASN A 80 -23.48 0.46 15.61
CA ASN A 80 -24.74 -0.25 15.66
C ASN A 80 -24.57 -1.70 15.21
N GLY A 81 -24.79 -2.64 16.14
CA GLY A 81 -24.54 -4.07 15.89
C GLY A 81 -25.42 -4.69 14.79
N MET A 82 -26.61 -4.15 14.53
CA MET A 82 -27.44 -4.61 13.40
C MET A 82 -26.85 -4.16 12.06
N ARG A 83 -26.31 -2.93 11.99
CA ARG A 83 -25.61 -2.43 10.79
C ARG A 83 -24.33 -3.21 10.57
N ASP A 84 -23.57 -3.53 11.62
CA ASP A 84 -22.34 -4.32 11.54
C ASP A 84 -22.62 -5.71 10.94
N LYS A 85 -23.69 -6.37 11.41
CA LYS A 85 -24.14 -7.66 10.85
C LYS A 85 -24.62 -7.52 9.40
N LYS A 86 -25.41 -6.46 9.10
CA LYS A 86 -25.90 -6.20 7.74
C LYS A 86 -24.75 -5.95 6.75
N ALA A 87 -23.72 -5.20 7.16
CA ALA A 87 -22.56 -4.95 6.32
C ALA A 87 -21.86 -6.23 5.87
N GLN A 88 -21.88 -7.30 6.67
CA GLN A 88 -21.25 -8.58 6.35
C GLN A 88 -22.06 -9.46 5.41
N THR A 89 -23.34 -9.16 5.16
CA THR A 89 -24.22 -9.95 4.30
C THR A 89 -23.78 -9.94 2.83
N GLU A 90 -24.37 -10.85 2.03
CA GLU A 90 -24.10 -10.97 0.61
C GLU A 90 -24.44 -9.69 -0.18
N GLU A 91 -25.52 -9.00 0.20
CA GLU A 91 -25.90 -7.73 -0.40
C GLU A 91 -24.80 -6.66 -0.27
N TRP A 92 -24.07 -6.66 0.86
CA TRP A 92 -23.05 -5.68 1.17
C TRP A 92 -21.65 -6.23 0.84
N PHE A 93 -20.83 -6.53 1.83
CA PHE A 93 -19.44 -6.96 1.61
C PHE A 93 -19.33 -8.46 1.29
N SER A 94 -20.38 -9.26 1.52
CA SER A 94 -20.34 -10.72 1.36
C SER A 94 -19.16 -11.36 2.11
N ALA A 95 -18.99 -11.00 3.38
CA ALA A 95 -17.81 -11.34 4.18
C ALA A 95 -17.53 -12.85 4.26
N LYS A 96 -18.58 -13.70 4.20
CA LYS A 96 -18.41 -15.16 4.18
C LYS A 96 -17.64 -15.63 2.94
N LYS A 97 -17.83 -14.98 1.78
CA LYS A 97 -17.16 -15.33 0.53
C LYS A 97 -15.89 -14.52 0.31
N TYR A 98 -15.89 -13.28 0.74
CA TYR A 98 -14.80 -12.32 0.58
C TYR A 98 -14.48 -11.70 1.94
N PRO A 99 -13.72 -12.40 2.81
CA PRO A 99 -13.52 -11.96 4.20
C PRO A 99 -12.70 -10.67 4.32
N ASN A 100 -11.93 -10.31 3.30
CA ASN A 100 -11.00 -9.19 3.38
C ASN A 100 -11.20 -8.18 2.24
N ILE A 101 -11.00 -6.90 2.57
CA ILE A 101 -10.66 -5.85 1.63
C ILE A 101 -9.15 -5.86 1.48
N LYS A 102 -8.64 -5.81 0.24
CA LYS A 102 -7.19 -5.83 -0.02
C LYS A 102 -6.76 -4.61 -0.80
N PHE A 103 -5.56 -4.13 -0.49
CA PHE A 103 -4.89 -3.12 -1.30
C PHE A 103 -3.46 -3.58 -1.60
N VAL A 104 -3.11 -3.62 -2.88
CA VAL A 104 -1.76 -3.98 -3.34
C VAL A 104 -1.24 -2.88 -4.24
N SER A 105 -0.18 -2.20 -3.81
CA SER A 105 0.40 -1.11 -4.60
C SER A 105 1.09 -1.62 -5.87
N LYS A 106 1.01 -0.80 -6.93
CA LYS A 106 1.75 -0.96 -8.20
C LYS A 106 2.93 -0.02 -8.26
N THR A 107 2.69 1.26 -7.91
CA THR A 107 3.71 2.31 -7.90
C THR A 107 3.63 3.15 -6.65
N VAL A 108 4.79 3.65 -6.24
CA VAL A 108 4.92 4.64 -5.17
C VAL A 108 5.77 5.79 -5.71
N GLU A 109 5.23 7.00 -5.68
CA GLU A 109 5.87 8.19 -6.22
C GLU A 109 5.87 9.31 -5.16
N LYS A 110 6.86 10.19 -5.19
CA LYS A 110 6.89 11.39 -4.35
C LYS A 110 6.13 12.52 -5.05
N GLU A 111 5.20 13.17 -4.34
CA GLU A 111 4.47 14.34 -4.82
C GLU A 111 4.49 15.43 -3.74
N GLY A 112 5.49 16.31 -3.78
CA GLY A 112 5.75 17.27 -2.71
C GLY A 112 6.02 16.56 -1.37
N ASP A 113 5.25 16.88 -0.33
CA ASP A 113 5.35 16.26 0.99
C ASP A 113 4.54 14.95 1.11
N LEU A 114 3.86 14.55 0.06
CA LEU A 114 3.03 13.36 0.03
C LEU A 114 3.68 12.25 -0.80
N TYR A 115 3.26 11.04 -0.52
CA TYR A 115 3.51 9.86 -1.35
C TYR A 115 2.22 9.50 -2.08
N LYS A 116 2.30 9.46 -3.40
CA LYS A 116 1.24 8.98 -4.27
C LYS A 116 1.41 7.49 -4.46
N ILE A 117 0.50 6.71 -3.88
CA ILE A 117 0.52 5.25 -3.90
C ILE A 117 -0.60 4.79 -4.81
N THR A 118 -0.26 4.28 -5.99
CA THR A 118 -1.22 3.73 -6.95
C THR A 118 -1.26 2.21 -6.79
N GLY A 119 -2.44 1.63 -6.69
CA GLY A 119 -2.58 0.19 -6.49
C GLY A 119 -3.98 -0.33 -6.77
N ASP A 120 -4.13 -1.64 -6.69
CA ASP A 120 -5.42 -2.32 -6.83
C ASP A 120 -6.09 -2.42 -5.46
N LEU A 121 -7.25 -1.77 -5.33
CA LEU A 121 -8.18 -1.98 -4.24
C LEU A 121 -9.15 -3.09 -4.64
N THR A 122 -9.16 -4.18 -3.89
CA THR A 122 -10.05 -5.32 -4.12
C THR A 122 -11.07 -5.40 -3.00
N VAL A 123 -12.34 -5.27 -3.36
CA VAL A 123 -13.48 -5.40 -2.44
C VAL A 123 -14.51 -6.33 -3.08
N LYS A 124 -15.05 -7.26 -2.31
CA LYS A 124 -16.09 -8.20 -2.78
C LYS A 124 -15.70 -8.92 -4.08
N GLY A 125 -14.39 -9.24 -4.24
CA GLY A 125 -13.85 -9.92 -5.42
C GLY A 125 -13.68 -9.04 -6.66
N ILE A 126 -13.99 -7.74 -6.59
CA ILE A 126 -13.81 -6.78 -7.68
C ILE A 126 -12.58 -5.93 -7.38
N SER A 127 -11.68 -5.81 -8.35
CA SER A 127 -10.47 -4.99 -8.23
C SER A 127 -10.59 -3.74 -9.10
N LYS A 128 -10.22 -2.60 -8.52
CA LYS A 128 -10.17 -1.30 -9.20
C LYS A 128 -8.87 -0.59 -8.83
N VAL A 129 -8.32 0.16 -9.77
CA VAL A 129 -7.14 0.99 -9.50
C VAL A 129 -7.55 2.22 -8.69
N TYR A 130 -6.89 2.41 -7.56
CA TYR A 130 -7.04 3.59 -6.71
C TYR A 130 -5.70 4.26 -6.46
N VAL A 131 -5.76 5.56 -6.19
CA VAL A 131 -4.61 6.37 -5.80
C VAL A 131 -4.81 6.86 -4.38
N ILE A 132 -3.88 6.53 -3.50
CA ILE A 132 -3.83 7.02 -2.12
C ILE A 132 -2.73 8.07 -2.06
N LYS A 133 -3.08 9.29 -1.66
CA LYS A 133 -2.08 10.32 -1.31
C LYS A 133 -1.89 10.30 0.20
N ALA A 134 -0.70 9.92 0.64
CA ALA A 134 -0.41 9.73 2.05
C ALA A 134 0.80 10.56 2.49
N LYS A 135 0.71 11.12 3.69
CA LYS A 135 1.81 11.75 4.39
C LYS A 135 2.54 10.70 5.23
N LYS A 136 3.86 10.62 5.06
CA LYS A 136 4.71 9.80 5.93
C LYS A 136 5.09 10.58 7.17
N SER A 137 5.13 9.92 8.31
CA SER A 137 5.71 10.43 9.56
C SER A 137 6.46 9.32 10.29
N GLY A 138 7.32 9.70 11.22
CA GLY A 138 8.21 8.76 11.90
C GLY A 138 9.49 8.49 11.12
N SER A 139 10.40 7.73 11.73
CA SER A 139 11.70 7.37 11.18
C SER A 139 12.23 6.09 11.82
N GLY A 140 13.30 5.51 11.25
CA GLY A 140 13.89 4.27 11.74
C GLY A 140 12.89 3.11 11.73
N ASN A 141 12.75 2.42 12.85
CA ASN A 141 11.95 1.20 12.95
C ASN A 141 10.43 1.44 13.07
N ALA A 142 9.97 2.68 13.12
CA ALA A 142 8.56 3.04 13.24
C ALA A 142 8.20 4.18 12.30
N ILE A 143 7.45 3.86 11.25
CA ILE A 143 6.90 4.84 10.32
C ILE A 143 5.38 4.72 10.27
N SER A 144 4.70 5.81 9.95
CA SER A 144 3.27 5.79 9.69
C SER A 144 2.95 6.52 8.38
N PHE A 145 1.89 6.06 7.72
CA PHE A 145 1.32 6.72 6.55
C PHE A 145 -0.12 7.10 6.87
N SER A 146 -0.47 8.36 6.65
CA SER A 146 -1.82 8.85 6.85
C SER A 146 -2.35 9.50 5.57
N GLY A 147 -3.56 9.14 5.18
CA GLY A 147 -4.18 9.64 3.97
C GLY A 147 -5.68 9.35 3.93
N THR A 148 -6.34 9.93 2.95
CA THR A 148 -7.78 9.72 2.72
C THR A 148 -8.01 9.43 1.25
N ILE A 149 -8.91 8.49 0.95
CA ILE A 149 -9.38 8.20 -0.41
C ILE A 149 -10.90 8.27 -0.47
N ASN A 150 -11.42 8.60 -1.65
CA ASN A 150 -12.86 8.51 -1.93
C ASN A 150 -13.12 7.20 -2.66
N VAL A 151 -13.95 6.35 -2.10
CA VAL A 151 -14.31 5.05 -2.68
C VAL A 151 -15.76 5.05 -3.07
N ASN A 152 -16.06 4.81 -4.36
CA ASN A 152 -17.42 4.59 -4.80
C ASN A 152 -17.81 3.13 -4.49
N ARG A 153 -18.73 2.93 -3.56
CA ARG A 153 -19.20 1.59 -3.17
C ARG A 153 -19.87 0.83 -4.32
N MET A 154 -20.46 1.56 -5.27
CA MET A 154 -21.13 0.94 -6.43
C MET A 154 -20.14 0.32 -7.40
N ASP A 155 -18.90 0.80 -7.47
CA ASP A 155 -17.82 0.16 -8.24
C ASP A 155 -17.54 -1.28 -7.80
N PHE A 156 -17.87 -1.60 -6.54
CA PHE A 156 -17.68 -2.91 -5.93
C PHE A 156 -19.00 -3.65 -5.68
N LYS A 157 -20.11 -3.16 -6.19
CA LYS A 157 -21.45 -3.74 -5.98
C LYS A 157 -21.79 -3.92 -4.49
N ILE A 158 -21.43 -2.93 -3.67
CA ILE A 158 -21.73 -2.92 -2.24
C ILE A 158 -23.09 -2.28 -2.01
N GLY A 159 -24.06 -3.07 -1.59
CA GLY A 159 -25.46 -2.66 -1.43
C GLY A 159 -26.12 -2.31 -2.77
N LYS A 160 -27.33 -1.77 -2.68
CA LYS A 160 -28.07 -1.24 -3.82
C LYS A 160 -27.96 0.27 -3.91
N LYS A 161 -28.19 0.84 -5.09
CA LYS A 161 -28.32 2.29 -5.24
C LYS A 161 -29.47 2.76 -4.35
N SER A 162 -29.24 3.83 -3.61
CA SER A 162 -30.18 4.36 -2.63
C SER A 162 -29.94 5.84 -2.43
N ASP A 163 -31.00 6.60 -2.27
CA ASP A 163 -30.94 8.03 -1.96
C ASP A 163 -30.55 8.29 -0.49
N ILE A 164 -30.62 7.24 0.35
CA ILE A 164 -30.28 7.32 1.78
C ILE A 164 -28.82 7.02 2.05
N VAL A 165 -28.22 6.07 1.29
CA VAL A 165 -26.81 5.67 1.48
C VAL A 165 -25.99 6.23 0.32
N PRO A 166 -25.14 7.23 0.58
CA PRO A 166 -24.29 7.82 -0.46
C PRO A 166 -23.40 6.82 -1.13
N ASP A 167 -23.16 7.01 -2.43
CA ASP A 167 -22.29 6.11 -3.20
C ASP A 167 -20.81 6.32 -2.88
N ILE A 168 -20.42 7.53 -2.45
CA ILE A 168 -19.03 7.88 -2.12
C ILE A 168 -18.77 7.74 -0.63
N MET A 169 -17.76 6.96 -0.29
CA MET A 169 -17.21 6.78 1.06
C MET A 169 -15.80 7.39 1.13
N LYS A 170 -15.49 8.07 2.21
CA LYS A 170 -14.15 8.62 2.52
C LYS A 170 -13.48 7.80 3.60
#